data_7fb8115b701e6254e1ffb5a120f5fee8
#
_entry.id   7fb8115b701e6254e1ffb5a120f5fee8
#
_cell.length_a   1.000
_cell.length_b   1.000
_cell.length_c   1.000
_cell.angle_alpha   90.00
_cell.angle_beta   90.00
_cell.angle_gamma   90.00
#
_symmetry.space_group_name_H-M   'P 1'
#
loop_
_entity.id
_entity.type
_entity.pdbx_description
1 polymer ?
#
loop_
_entity_poly.entity_id
_entity_poly.type
_entity_poly.pdbx_seq_one_letter_code
_entity_poly.pdbx_strand_id
1 'polypeptide(L)'
;MIAKLQQLGADITPVKTGIIKPIIIPEFADKVRSADWIVFTSKNGVRSFFYNLDLAGADIRLIASARFAVVGKATEKELAKHHIKADIIPAEQTGKALAGELSSYMGDNDEIKVCIFSAKEASPDLEAGLKEICELEKIDAYVNEQAYESIPESIGNMVSEAVFTSASNVERFFHMLPENAYVETAYSIGEKTTAALEQHNVREILQADDSSYEALVDTICYKA
;
A
#
# COMPACT_ATOMS: atom_id res chain seq x y z
N MET A 1 4.97 -11.05 11.30
CA MET A 1 5.72 -10.24 12.27
C MET A 1 5.12 -10.35 13.67
N ILE A 2 4.00 -9.71 14.02
CA ILE A 2 3.44 -9.65 15.40
C ILE A 2 3.37 -11.05 16.04
N ALA A 3 2.74 -12.04 15.41
CA ALA A 3 2.61 -13.38 15.97
C ALA A 3 3.98 -14.05 16.26
N LYS A 4 5.00 -13.80 15.42
CA LYS A 4 6.35 -14.35 15.63
C LYS A 4 7.02 -13.70 16.83
N LEU A 5 6.91 -12.37 16.98
CA LEU A 5 7.48 -11.66 18.13
C LEU A 5 6.78 -12.07 19.45
N GLN A 6 5.46 -12.23 19.44
CA GLN A 6 4.70 -12.73 20.61
C GLN A 6 5.10 -14.16 21.00
N GLN A 7 5.36 -15.04 20.03
CA GLN A 7 5.90 -16.38 20.29
C GLN A 7 7.31 -16.34 20.92
N LEU A 8 8.08 -15.29 20.66
CA LEU A 8 9.40 -15.07 21.27
C LEU A 8 9.33 -14.34 22.62
N GLY A 9 8.11 -14.09 23.13
CA GLY A 9 7.90 -13.51 24.46
C GLY A 9 7.72 -11.99 24.50
N ALA A 10 7.69 -11.31 23.34
CA ALA A 10 7.45 -9.88 23.30
C ALA A 10 6.01 -9.52 23.67
N ASP A 11 5.84 -8.53 24.56
CA ASP A 11 4.55 -7.88 24.82
C ASP A 11 4.37 -6.75 23.79
N ILE A 12 3.32 -6.85 22.97
CA ILE A 12 3.13 -5.96 21.82
C ILE A 12 1.78 -5.27 21.91
N THR A 13 1.82 -3.94 21.90
CA THR A 13 0.64 -3.08 21.75
C THR A 13 0.55 -2.56 20.31
N PRO A 14 -0.33 -3.11 19.45
CA PRO A 14 -0.50 -2.61 18.09
C PRO A 14 -1.15 -1.23 18.10
N VAL A 15 -0.48 -0.24 17.47
CA VAL A 15 -1.01 1.10 17.29
C VAL A 15 -1.50 1.25 15.84
N LYS A 16 -2.78 1.57 15.68
CA LYS A 16 -3.37 1.82 14.37
C LYS A 16 -3.13 3.28 13.98
N THR A 17 -2.16 3.52 13.11
CA THR A 17 -1.81 4.87 12.66
C THR A 17 -2.60 5.33 11.43
N GLY A 18 -3.19 4.40 10.68
CA GLY A 18 -3.94 4.74 9.46
C GLY A 18 -5.18 3.88 9.24
N ILE A 19 -6.15 4.47 8.57
CA ILE A 19 -7.39 3.82 8.11
C ILE A 19 -7.48 3.94 6.59
N ILE A 20 -7.61 2.81 5.93
CA ILE A 20 -7.90 2.78 4.49
C ILE A 20 -9.39 3.00 4.30
N LYS A 21 -9.74 4.10 3.62
CA LYS A 21 -11.12 4.40 3.24
C LYS A 21 -11.26 4.31 1.73
N PRO A 22 -12.18 3.46 1.21
CA PRO A 22 -12.49 3.48 -0.21
C PRO A 22 -13.11 4.82 -0.59
N ILE A 23 -12.77 5.30 -1.79
CA ILE A 23 -13.42 6.47 -2.39
C ILE A 23 -14.61 5.96 -3.20
N ILE A 24 -15.76 6.63 -3.06
CA ILE A 24 -16.92 6.39 -3.91
C ILE A 24 -16.64 7.05 -5.26
N ILE A 25 -16.60 6.22 -6.32
CA ILE A 25 -16.25 6.67 -7.67
C ILE A 25 -17.54 6.98 -8.43
N PRO A 26 -17.80 8.26 -8.77
CA PRO A 26 -18.96 8.60 -9.59
C PRO A 26 -18.88 7.91 -10.95
N GLU A 27 -20.04 7.46 -11.48
CA GLU A 27 -20.14 6.84 -12.79
C GLU A 27 -19.20 5.63 -12.98
N PHE A 28 -18.93 4.90 -11.88
CA PHE A 28 -17.99 3.79 -11.86
C PHE A 28 -18.22 2.78 -13.00
N ALA A 29 -19.48 2.38 -13.21
CA ALA A 29 -19.82 1.40 -14.23
C ALA A 29 -19.45 1.86 -15.65
N ASP A 30 -19.64 3.14 -15.96
CA ASP A 30 -19.34 3.70 -17.29
C ASP A 30 -17.83 3.82 -17.49
N LYS A 31 -17.09 4.20 -16.45
CA LYS A 31 -15.61 4.29 -16.47
C LYS A 31 -14.95 2.94 -16.79
N VAL A 32 -15.43 1.87 -16.18
CA VAL A 32 -14.79 0.54 -16.31
C VAL A 32 -15.32 -0.29 -17.47
N ARG A 33 -16.53 0.01 -17.98
CA ARG A 33 -17.19 -0.77 -19.05
C ARG A 33 -16.36 -0.87 -20.32
N SER A 34 -15.68 0.22 -20.69
CA SER A 34 -14.88 0.31 -21.91
C SER A 34 -13.39 0.10 -21.67
N ALA A 35 -12.98 -0.30 -20.46
CA ALA A 35 -11.58 -0.55 -20.15
C ALA A 35 -11.12 -1.86 -20.82
N ASP A 36 -10.00 -1.79 -21.54
CA ASP A 36 -9.29 -2.97 -22.04
C ASP A 36 -8.39 -3.56 -20.94
N TRP A 37 -7.86 -2.70 -20.08
CA TRP A 37 -7.05 -3.10 -18.94
C TRP A 37 -7.53 -2.45 -17.65
N ILE A 38 -7.62 -3.27 -16.60
CA ILE A 38 -7.84 -2.84 -15.23
C ILE A 38 -6.57 -3.16 -14.44
N VAL A 39 -5.93 -2.12 -13.90
CA VAL A 39 -4.63 -2.22 -13.25
C VAL A 39 -4.74 -1.89 -11.77
N PHE A 40 -4.21 -2.76 -10.92
CA PHE A 40 -4.19 -2.55 -9.48
C PHE A 40 -2.76 -2.41 -8.95
N THR A 41 -2.47 -1.31 -8.30
CA THR A 41 -1.17 -1.08 -7.65
C THR A 41 -1.08 -1.70 -6.25
N SER A 42 -2.21 -2.07 -5.64
CA SER A 42 -2.26 -2.62 -4.29
C SER A 42 -3.53 -3.45 -4.04
N LYS A 43 -3.48 -4.29 -2.99
CA LYS A 43 -4.67 -5.01 -2.49
C LYS A 43 -5.84 -4.09 -2.10
N ASN A 44 -5.55 -2.86 -1.67
CA ASN A 44 -6.59 -1.90 -1.30
C ASN A 44 -7.29 -1.32 -2.55
N GLY A 45 -6.56 -1.16 -3.66
CA GLY A 45 -7.15 -0.83 -4.96
C GLY A 45 -8.15 -1.88 -5.41
N VAL A 46 -7.79 -3.17 -5.29
CA VAL A 46 -8.71 -4.29 -5.58
C VAL A 46 -9.97 -4.21 -4.72
N ARG A 47 -9.82 -4.07 -3.40
CA ARG A 47 -10.97 -3.98 -2.47
C ARG A 47 -11.88 -2.81 -2.78
N SER A 48 -11.29 -1.65 -3.07
CA SER A 48 -12.06 -0.44 -3.41
C SER A 48 -12.78 -0.56 -4.75
N PHE A 49 -12.18 -1.26 -5.71
CA PHE A 49 -12.83 -1.57 -6.98
C PHE A 49 -14.10 -2.40 -6.77
N PHE A 50 -14.01 -3.52 -6.05
CA PHE A 50 -15.17 -4.38 -5.80
C PHE A 50 -16.20 -3.71 -4.91
N TYR A 51 -15.79 -2.90 -3.95
CA TYR A 51 -16.70 -2.04 -3.18
C TYR A 51 -17.53 -1.12 -4.09
N ASN A 52 -16.89 -0.46 -5.06
CA ASN A 52 -17.59 0.39 -6.02
C ASN A 52 -18.44 -0.39 -7.03
N LEU A 53 -18.03 -1.60 -7.41
CA LEU A 53 -18.81 -2.50 -8.25
C LEU A 53 -20.13 -2.88 -7.56
N ASP A 54 -20.07 -3.23 -6.28
CA ASP A 54 -21.26 -3.54 -5.46
C ASP A 54 -22.16 -2.31 -5.29
N LEU A 55 -21.59 -1.14 -5.00
CA LEU A 55 -22.35 0.12 -4.89
C LEU A 55 -23.05 0.52 -6.18
N ALA A 56 -22.44 0.23 -7.33
CA ALA A 56 -23.04 0.47 -8.64
C ALA A 56 -24.15 -0.55 -9.00
N GLY A 57 -24.38 -1.55 -8.14
CA GLY A 57 -25.32 -2.64 -8.43
C GLY A 57 -24.93 -3.48 -9.64
N ALA A 58 -23.64 -3.47 -9.98
CA ALA A 58 -23.09 -4.19 -11.12
C ALA A 58 -22.40 -5.49 -10.68
N ASP A 59 -22.20 -6.40 -11.62
CA ASP A 59 -21.43 -7.62 -11.39
C ASP A 59 -20.21 -7.71 -12.33
N ILE A 60 -19.41 -8.74 -12.13
CA ILE A 60 -18.14 -8.93 -12.84
C ILE A 60 -18.30 -9.04 -14.37
N ARG A 61 -19.47 -9.35 -14.89
CA ARG A 61 -19.74 -9.38 -16.33
C ARG A 61 -19.64 -8.01 -17.00
N LEU A 62 -19.73 -6.94 -16.19
CA LEU A 62 -19.51 -5.58 -16.66
C LEU A 62 -18.13 -5.40 -17.32
N ILE A 63 -17.13 -6.12 -16.80
CA ILE A 63 -15.72 -6.06 -17.19
C ILE A 63 -15.22 -7.39 -17.78
N ALA A 64 -16.11 -8.20 -18.34
CA ALA A 64 -15.78 -9.54 -18.85
C ALA A 64 -14.75 -9.54 -20.00
N SER A 65 -14.63 -8.43 -20.74
CA SER A 65 -13.63 -8.25 -21.81
C SER A 65 -12.31 -7.66 -21.32
N ALA A 66 -12.26 -7.10 -20.12
CA ALA A 66 -11.06 -6.47 -19.60
C ALA A 66 -10.01 -7.49 -19.16
N ARG A 67 -8.75 -7.14 -19.38
CA ARG A 67 -7.57 -7.83 -18.84
C ARG A 67 -7.14 -7.19 -17.53
N PHE A 68 -6.42 -7.95 -16.71
CA PHE A 68 -6.03 -7.52 -15.39
C PHE A 68 -4.52 -7.51 -15.22
N ALA A 69 -3.98 -6.41 -14.71
CA ALA A 69 -2.58 -6.32 -14.35
C ALA A 69 -2.42 -5.85 -12.90
N VAL A 70 -1.44 -6.42 -12.20
CA VAL A 70 -1.18 -6.12 -10.78
C VAL A 70 0.32 -5.89 -10.55
N VAL A 71 0.67 -4.96 -9.66
CA VAL A 71 2.08 -4.68 -9.35
C VAL A 71 2.76 -5.85 -8.66
N GLY A 72 2.04 -6.69 -7.92
CA GLY A 72 2.72 -7.77 -7.19
C GLY A 72 1.81 -8.84 -6.62
N LYS A 73 2.43 -9.92 -6.13
CA LYS A 73 1.78 -11.15 -5.65
C LYS A 73 0.76 -10.93 -4.53
N ALA A 74 0.96 -9.94 -3.66
CA ALA A 74 -0.01 -9.64 -2.60
C ALA A 74 -1.32 -9.07 -3.17
N THR A 75 -1.23 -8.29 -4.25
CA THR A 75 -2.38 -7.76 -4.99
C THR A 75 -3.08 -8.85 -5.80
N GLU A 76 -2.31 -9.74 -6.43
CA GLU A 76 -2.86 -10.91 -7.13
C GLU A 76 -3.67 -11.81 -6.19
N LYS A 77 -3.13 -12.10 -4.99
CA LYS A 77 -3.85 -12.90 -3.99
C LYS A 77 -5.18 -12.26 -3.56
N GLU A 78 -5.25 -10.94 -3.53
CA GLU A 78 -6.51 -10.24 -3.24
C GLU A 78 -7.48 -10.36 -4.41
N LEU A 79 -7.02 -10.18 -5.66
CA LEU A 79 -7.81 -10.33 -6.88
C LEU A 79 -8.37 -11.76 -7.02
N ALA A 80 -7.55 -12.77 -6.68
CA ALA A 80 -7.94 -14.18 -6.72
C ALA A 80 -9.12 -14.54 -5.78
N LYS A 81 -9.38 -13.75 -4.73
CA LYS A 81 -10.56 -13.93 -3.87
C LYS A 81 -11.88 -13.66 -4.60
N HIS A 82 -11.80 -12.89 -5.67
CA HIS A 82 -12.91 -12.59 -6.56
C HIS A 82 -12.91 -13.49 -7.82
N HIS A 83 -12.16 -14.60 -7.77
CA HIS A 83 -12.03 -15.59 -8.86
C HIS A 83 -11.44 -15.04 -10.16
N ILE A 84 -10.67 -13.97 -10.08
CA ILE A 84 -9.97 -13.36 -11.21
C ILE A 84 -8.47 -13.62 -11.06
N LYS A 85 -7.81 -13.96 -12.15
CA LYS A 85 -6.36 -14.03 -12.27
C LYS A 85 -5.84 -12.79 -12.98
N ALA A 86 -4.66 -12.32 -12.58
CA ALA A 86 -3.97 -11.29 -13.33
C ALA A 86 -3.32 -11.88 -14.58
N ASP A 87 -3.43 -11.17 -15.70
CA ASP A 87 -2.76 -11.51 -16.96
C ASP A 87 -1.28 -11.09 -16.91
N ILE A 88 -0.98 -10.00 -16.16
CA ILE A 88 0.38 -9.49 -16.00
C ILE A 88 0.70 -9.27 -14.52
N ILE A 89 1.87 -9.79 -14.10
CA ILE A 89 2.48 -9.55 -12.80
C ILE A 89 3.98 -9.43 -13.04
N PRO A 90 4.58 -8.24 -12.90
CA PRO A 90 6.00 -8.05 -13.19
C PRO A 90 6.89 -8.83 -12.20
N ALA A 91 8.03 -9.29 -12.70
CA ALA A 91 9.02 -9.97 -11.88
C ALA A 91 9.55 -9.04 -10.77
N GLU A 92 9.85 -7.80 -11.10
CA GLU A 92 10.11 -6.74 -10.15
C GLU A 92 8.80 -6.03 -9.80
N GLN A 93 8.37 -6.14 -8.54
CA GLN A 93 7.06 -5.67 -8.07
C GLN A 93 7.02 -4.14 -7.89
N THR A 94 7.26 -3.41 -8.99
CA THR A 94 7.25 -1.94 -9.04
C THR A 94 6.28 -1.42 -10.10
N GLY A 95 5.80 -0.18 -9.93
CA GLY A 95 4.96 0.48 -10.93
C GLY A 95 5.69 0.65 -12.26
N LYS A 96 7.00 0.96 -12.22
CA LYS A 96 7.83 1.12 -13.41
C LYS A 96 7.96 -0.19 -14.21
N ALA A 97 8.21 -1.31 -13.53
CA ALA A 97 8.32 -2.61 -14.20
C ALA A 97 6.98 -3.02 -14.82
N LEU A 98 5.86 -2.78 -14.11
CA LEU A 98 4.53 -3.06 -14.65
C LEU A 98 4.22 -2.20 -15.88
N ALA A 99 4.59 -0.92 -15.87
CA ALA A 99 4.43 -0.06 -17.05
C ALA A 99 5.18 -0.61 -18.26
N GLY A 100 6.43 -1.06 -18.07
CA GLY A 100 7.24 -1.66 -19.15
C GLY A 100 6.63 -2.94 -19.72
N GLU A 101 6.10 -3.84 -18.87
CA GLU A 101 5.44 -5.06 -19.34
C GLU A 101 4.11 -4.77 -20.06
N LEU A 102 3.29 -3.85 -19.53
CA LEU A 102 2.06 -3.40 -20.19
C LEU A 102 2.36 -2.77 -21.55
N SER A 103 3.33 -1.86 -21.63
CA SER A 103 3.78 -1.24 -22.87
C SER A 103 4.19 -2.29 -23.90
N SER A 104 5.00 -3.25 -23.52
CA SER A 104 5.44 -4.35 -24.39
C SER A 104 4.29 -5.22 -24.87
N TYR A 105 3.24 -5.39 -24.05
CA TYR A 105 2.07 -6.19 -24.38
C TYR A 105 1.10 -5.45 -25.31
N MET A 106 0.89 -4.14 -25.09
CA MET A 106 -0.04 -3.32 -25.88
C MET A 106 0.52 -2.95 -27.26
N GLY A 107 1.85 -2.85 -27.38
CA GLY A 107 2.52 -2.36 -28.59
C GLY A 107 2.18 -0.89 -28.86
N ASP A 108 2.20 -0.53 -30.16
CA ASP A 108 1.92 0.86 -30.61
C ASP A 108 0.41 1.12 -30.85
N ASN A 109 -0.46 0.67 -29.95
CA ASN A 109 -1.90 0.86 -30.05
C ASN A 109 -2.39 1.88 -29.01
N ASP A 110 -2.52 3.13 -29.40
CA ASP A 110 -2.95 4.25 -28.57
C ASP A 110 -4.45 4.30 -28.27
N GLU A 111 -5.27 3.46 -28.92
CA GLU A 111 -6.72 3.33 -28.67
C GLU A 111 -7.01 2.47 -27.44
N ILE A 112 -6.01 1.75 -26.89
CA ILE A 112 -6.21 0.90 -25.70
C ILE A 112 -6.51 1.74 -24.46
N LYS A 113 -7.61 1.43 -23.79
CA LYS A 113 -8.02 2.10 -22.55
C LYS A 113 -7.54 1.37 -21.31
N VAL A 114 -6.75 2.05 -20.50
CA VAL A 114 -6.20 1.53 -19.24
C VAL A 114 -6.75 2.30 -18.04
N CYS A 115 -7.43 1.59 -17.12
CA CYS A 115 -7.90 2.15 -15.86
C CYS A 115 -7.00 1.69 -14.71
N ILE A 116 -6.31 2.63 -14.04
CA ILE A 116 -5.44 2.35 -12.88
C ILE A 116 -6.18 2.67 -11.59
N PHE A 117 -6.38 1.66 -10.75
CA PHE A 117 -6.94 1.82 -9.40
C PHE A 117 -5.82 1.87 -8.35
N SER A 118 -5.57 3.06 -7.82
CA SER A 118 -4.47 3.31 -6.88
C SER A 118 -4.91 4.12 -5.67
N ALA A 119 -4.00 4.30 -4.70
CA ALA A 119 -4.18 5.31 -3.68
C ALA A 119 -4.22 6.71 -4.31
N LYS A 120 -4.97 7.63 -3.71
CA LYS A 120 -4.96 9.05 -4.13
C LYS A 120 -3.54 9.63 -4.17
N GLU A 121 -2.71 9.22 -3.21
CA GLU A 121 -1.32 9.69 -3.04
C GLU A 121 -0.30 8.64 -3.54
N ALA A 122 -0.63 7.90 -4.62
CA ALA A 122 0.28 6.90 -5.18
C ALA A 122 1.46 7.54 -5.93
N SER A 123 2.59 6.81 -6.03
CA SER A 123 3.70 7.21 -6.90
C SER A 123 3.23 7.33 -8.35
N PRO A 124 3.68 8.36 -9.10
CA PRO A 124 3.30 8.56 -10.49
C PRO A 124 4.04 7.64 -11.47
N ASP A 125 4.94 6.78 -11.04
CA ASP A 125 5.83 6.00 -11.90
C ASP A 125 5.08 5.14 -12.94
N LEU A 126 3.98 4.51 -12.54
CA LEU A 126 3.16 3.70 -13.44
C LEU A 126 2.45 4.57 -14.48
N GLU A 127 1.86 5.68 -14.05
CA GLU A 127 1.18 6.64 -14.92
C GLU A 127 2.16 7.27 -15.92
N ALA A 128 3.33 7.70 -15.43
CA ALA A 128 4.36 8.31 -16.26
C ALA A 128 4.85 7.38 -17.38
N GLY A 129 4.85 6.07 -17.13
CA GLY A 129 5.22 5.08 -18.14
C GLY A 129 4.13 4.73 -19.16
N LEU A 130 2.87 5.09 -18.90
CA LEU A 130 1.75 4.69 -19.76
C LEU A 130 1.05 5.84 -20.48
N LYS A 131 1.09 7.06 -19.96
CA LYS A 131 0.28 8.20 -20.42
C LYS A 131 0.47 8.60 -21.90
N GLU A 132 1.58 8.22 -22.52
CA GLU A 132 1.90 8.57 -23.93
C GLU A 132 1.61 7.43 -24.90
N ILE A 133 1.18 6.24 -24.39
CA ILE A 133 1.04 5.02 -25.19
C ILE A 133 -0.36 4.41 -25.13
N CYS A 134 -1.27 4.99 -24.35
CA CYS A 134 -2.64 4.50 -24.25
C CYS A 134 -3.59 5.59 -23.72
N GLU A 135 -4.90 5.38 -23.88
CA GLU A 135 -5.90 6.19 -23.17
C GLU A 135 -5.89 5.81 -21.69
N LEU A 136 -5.24 6.64 -20.86
CA LEU A 136 -5.02 6.37 -19.45
C LEU A 136 -6.00 7.11 -18.56
N GLU A 137 -6.72 6.37 -17.70
CA GLU A 137 -7.52 6.93 -16.62
C GLU A 137 -6.99 6.44 -15.27
N LYS A 138 -6.38 7.35 -14.49
CA LYS A 138 -6.08 7.08 -13.08
C LYS A 138 -7.30 7.32 -12.24
N ILE A 139 -7.68 6.33 -11.46
CA ILE A 139 -8.82 6.37 -10.54
C ILE A 139 -8.30 6.33 -9.11
N ASP A 140 -8.56 7.41 -8.38
CA ASP A 140 -8.30 7.46 -6.94
C ASP A 140 -9.27 6.52 -6.23
N ALA A 141 -8.80 5.29 -5.95
CA ALA A 141 -9.65 4.23 -5.43
C ALA A 141 -9.81 4.30 -3.91
N TYR A 142 -8.81 4.80 -3.19
CA TYR A 142 -8.83 4.91 -1.74
C TYR A 142 -7.87 5.97 -1.23
N VAL A 143 -8.12 6.41 0.01
CA VAL A 143 -7.21 7.22 0.81
C VAL A 143 -6.74 6.44 2.03
N ASN A 144 -5.56 6.78 2.51
CA ASN A 144 -5.05 6.29 3.79
C ASN A 144 -5.04 7.45 4.77
N GLU A 145 -6.13 7.63 5.51
CA GLU A 145 -6.27 8.69 6.49
C GLU A 145 -5.64 8.32 7.84
N GLN A 146 -5.32 9.32 8.65
CA GLN A 146 -4.91 9.12 10.03
C GLN A 146 -6.03 8.46 10.84
N ALA A 147 -5.69 7.49 11.68
CA ALA A 147 -6.67 6.69 12.40
C ALA A 147 -7.22 7.40 13.64
N TYR A 148 -6.35 8.11 14.36
CA TYR A 148 -6.66 8.76 15.62
C TYR A 148 -5.95 10.10 15.71
N GLU A 149 -6.48 11.01 16.53
CA GLU A 149 -5.84 12.29 16.82
C GLU A 149 -4.78 12.17 17.92
N SER A 150 -4.87 11.14 18.76
CA SER A 150 -3.94 10.87 19.84
C SER A 150 -3.72 9.37 20.06
N ILE A 151 -2.59 9.04 20.66
CA ILE A 151 -2.25 7.68 21.12
C ILE A 151 -3.07 7.32 22.37
N PRO A 152 -3.37 6.02 22.60
CA PRO A 152 -3.95 5.56 23.87
C PRO A 152 -3.10 6.03 25.06
N GLU A 153 -3.75 6.54 26.11
CA GLU A 153 -3.07 7.05 27.33
C GLU A 153 -2.12 6.04 27.98
N SER A 154 -2.35 4.75 27.74
CA SER A 154 -1.48 3.66 28.21
C SER A 154 -0.06 3.71 27.65
N ILE A 155 0.20 4.46 26.58
CA ILE A 155 1.52 4.52 25.93
C ILE A 155 2.40 5.63 26.55
N GLY A 156 1.89 6.56 27.33
CA GLY A 156 2.69 7.57 28.06
C GLY A 156 3.62 8.42 27.18
N ASN A 157 4.49 9.21 27.85
CA ASN A 157 5.44 10.10 27.17
C ASN A 157 6.77 9.41 26.77
N MET A 158 7.03 8.22 27.26
CA MET A 158 8.22 7.44 26.92
C MET A 158 7.76 6.10 26.33
N VAL A 159 8.18 5.87 25.10
CA VAL A 159 7.99 4.60 24.40
C VAL A 159 9.33 3.88 24.39
N SER A 160 9.41 2.74 25.11
CA SER A 160 10.66 1.99 25.21
C SER A 160 11.12 1.47 23.85
N GLU A 161 10.22 0.84 23.13
CA GLU A 161 10.51 0.27 21.81
C GLU A 161 9.34 0.48 20.85
N ALA A 162 9.64 0.85 19.63
CA ALA A 162 8.65 1.00 18.58
C ALA A 162 9.11 0.42 17.24
N VAL A 163 8.20 -0.25 16.52
CA VAL A 163 8.50 -0.90 15.24
C VAL A 163 7.73 -0.23 14.11
N PHE A 164 8.44 0.22 13.09
CA PHE A 164 7.87 0.95 11.96
C PHE A 164 8.12 0.24 10.63
N THR A 165 7.05 0.06 9.87
CA THR A 165 7.07 -0.62 8.57
C THR A 165 6.84 0.32 7.39
N SER A 166 6.76 1.62 7.63
CA SER A 166 6.70 2.67 6.60
C SER A 166 6.96 4.06 7.19
N ALA A 167 7.49 4.98 6.38
CA ALA A 167 7.68 6.38 6.73
C ALA A 167 6.35 7.06 7.12
N SER A 168 5.26 6.80 6.41
CA SER A 168 3.95 7.37 6.74
C SER A 168 3.41 6.94 8.10
N ASN A 169 3.77 5.75 8.58
CA ASN A 169 3.41 5.31 9.93
C ASN A 169 4.25 6.03 11.00
N VAL A 170 5.50 6.37 10.70
CA VAL A 170 6.35 7.20 11.57
C VAL A 170 5.69 8.57 11.78
N GLU A 171 5.44 9.29 10.68
CA GLU A 171 4.85 10.63 10.73
C GLU A 171 3.54 10.66 11.53
N ARG A 172 2.63 9.72 11.25
CA ARG A 172 1.36 9.63 11.93
C ARG A 172 1.49 9.26 13.41
N PHE A 173 2.42 8.38 13.74
CA PHE A 173 2.66 7.98 15.11
C PHE A 173 3.16 9.15 15.95
N PHE A 174 4.17 9.87 15.48
CA PHE A 174 4.72 11.02 16.18
C PHE A 174 3.73 12.20 16.25
N HIS A 175 2.88 12.37 15.23
CA HIS A 175 1.80 13.35 15.29
C HIS A 175 0.76 13.05 16.39
N MET A 176 0.57 11.78 16.75
CA MET A 176 -0.34 11.37 17.83
C MET A 176 0.31 11.44 19.22
N LEU A 177 1.64 11.46 19.30
CA LEU A 177 2.36 11.55 20.57
C LEU A 177 2.25 12.95 21.19
N PRO A 178 2.28 13.06 22.54
CA PRO A 178 2.47 14.35 23.20
C PRO A 178 3.78 15.03 22.77
N GLU A 179 3.81 16.37 22.77
CA GLU A 179 4.93 17.18 22.28
C GLU A 179 6.29 16.84 22.92
N ASN A 180 6.30 16.42 24.19
CA ASN A 180 7.50 16.05 24.94
C ASN A 180 7.77 14.54 24.94
N ALA A 181 7.04 13.76 24.16
CA ALA A 181 7.26 12.32 24.11
C ALA A 181 8.48 11.96 23.25
N TYR A 182 9.06 10.81 23.56
CA TYR A 182 10.18 10.27 22.80
C TYR A 182 10.13 8.75 22.73
N VAL A 183 10.82 8.20 21.75
CA VAL A 183 11.04 6.76 21.58
C VAL A 183 12.47 6.45 21.93
N GLU A 184 12.69 5.49 22.84
CA GLU A 184 14.03 5.07 23.24
C GLU A 184 14.72 4.32 22.09
N THR A 185 14.09 3.25 21.58
CA THR A 185 14.60 2.49 20.44
C THR A 185 13.50 2.33 19.39
N ALA A 186 13.80 2.73 18.17
CA ALA A 186 12.92 2.52 17.03
C ALA A 186 13.53 1.52 16.03
N TYR A 187 12.75 0.53 15.62
CA TYR A 187 13.12 -0.43 14.59
C TYR A 187 12.46 -0.05 13.27
N SER A 188 13.24 0.13 12.22
CA SER A 188 12.78 0.49 10.88
C SER A 188 12.95 -0.64 9.88
N ILE A 189 11.98 -0.79 8.97
CA ILE A 189 12.01 -1.80 7.92
C ILE A 189 13.00 -1.47 6.80
N GLY A 190 13.47 -0.23 6.68
CA GLY A 190 14.38 0.20 5.62
C GLY A 190 14.57 1.71 5.54
N GLU A 191 15.44 2.14 4.63
CA GLU A 191 16.00 3.49 4.51
C GLU A 191 14.96 4.64 4.58
N LYS A 192 13.87 4.55 3.82
CA LYS A 192 12.82 5.60 3.84
C LYS A 192 12.16 5.75 5.21
N THR A 193 12.03 4.66 5.94
CA THR A 193 11.46 4.65 7.29
C THR A 193 12.47 5.19 8.30
N THR A 194 13.74 4.84 8.14
CA THR A 194 14.86 5.37 8.94
C THR A 194 14.96 6.89 8.78
N ALA A 195 14.99 7.38 7.55
CA ALA A 195 15.05 8.82 7.27
C ALA A 195 13.86 9.61 7.87
N ALA A 196 12.68 9.01 7.93
CA ALA A 196 11.54 9.61 8.63
C ALA A 196 11.76 9.64 10.14
N LEU A 197 12.28 8.56 10.74
CA LEU A 197 12.56 8.49 12.18
C LEU A 197 13.61 9.51 12.64
N GLU A 198 14.61 9.81 11.81
CA GLU A 198 15.66 10.81 12.08
C GLU A 198 15.11 12.24 12.22
N GLN A 199 13.89 12.51 11.75
CA GLN A 199 13.24 13.81 11.90
C GLN A 199 12.47 13.95 13.23
N HIS A 200 12.43 12.89 14.04
CA HIS A 200 11.67 12.84 15.29
C HIS A 200 12.53 12.56 16.51
N ASN A 201 11.95 12.69 17.69
CA ASN A 201 12.66 12.50 18.96
C ASN A 201 12.84 10.99 19.28
N VAL A 202 13.80 10.36 18.63
CA VAL A 202 14.19 8.96 18.78
C VAL A 202 15.64 8.91 19.24
N ARG A 203 15.94 8.15 20.31
CA ARG A 203 17.31 8.05 20.83
C ARG A 203 18.18 7.09 20.04
N GLU A 204 17.61 5.97 19.64
CA GLU A 204 18.32 4.95 18.89
C GLU A 204 17.44 4.43 17.76
N ILE A 205 18.00 4.33 16.56
CA ILE A 205 17.30 3.79 15.38
C ILE A 205 18.07 2.58 14.87
N LEU A 206 17.39 1.46 14.74
CA LEU A 206 17.92 0.21 14.22
C LEU A 206 17.17 -0.15 12.94
N GLN A 207 17.90 -0.17 11.83
CA GLN A 207 17.36 -0.52 10.55
C GLN A 207 17.55 -2.01 10.26
N ALA A 208 16.54 -2.66 9.69
CA ALA A 208 16.65 -4.01 9.19
C ALA A 208 17.60 -4.08 7.98
N ASP A 209 18.36 -5.17 7.86
CA ASP A 209 19.34 -5.37 6.78
C ASP A 209 18.67 -5.53 5.40
N ASP A 210 17.41 -5.96 5.38
CA ASP A 210 16.57 -6.06 4.19
C ASP A 210 15.15 -5.56 4.49
N SER A 211 14.48 -4.99 3.51
CA SER A 211 13.11 -4.46 3.63
C SER A 211 12.06 -5.58 3.69
N SER A 212 12.25 -6.52 4.62
CA SER A 212 11.35 -7.64 4.89
C SER A 212 10.90 -7.70 6.35
N TYR A 213 9.76 -8.32 6.60
CA TYR A 213 9.30 -8.54 7.98
C TYR A 213 10.17 -9.55 8.73
N GLU A 214 10.80 -10.47 8.02
CA GLU A 214 11.73 -11.46 8.56
C GLU A 214 12.98 -10.76 9.09
N ALA A 215 13.65 -9.96 8.27
CA ALA A 215 14.83 -9.19 8.67
C ALA A 215 14.54 -8.23 9.82
N LEU A 216 13.36 -7.58 9.80
CA LEU A 216 12.94 -6.69 10.89
C LEU A 216 12.77 -7.45 12.21
N VAL A 217 12.20 -8.65 12.20
CA VAL A 217 12.11 -9.51 13.40
C VAL A 217 13.51 -9.91 13.88
N ASP A 218 14.40 -10.28 12.98
CA ASP A 218 15.75 -10.69 13.33
C ASP A 218 16.52 -9.52 13.97
N THR A 219 16.39 -8.29 13.45
CA THR A 219 16.97 -7.07 14.05
C THR A 219 16.46 -6.83 15.47
N ILE A 220 15.17 -7.00 15.73
CA ILE A 220 14.57 -6.87 17.07
C ILE A 220 15.14 -7.93 18.01
N CYS A 221 15.20 -9.19 17.58
CA CYS A 221 15.65 -10.29 18.41
C CYS A 221 17.17 -10.26 18.70
N TYR A 222 17.98 -9.63 17.83
CA TYR A 222 19.43 -9.55 18.03
C TYR A 222 19.83 -8.60 19.16
N LYS A 223 18.93 -7.68 19.52
CA LYS A 223 19.15 -6.70 20.58
C LYS A 223 18.49 -7.09 21.92
N ALA A 224 17.49 -7.96 21.87
CA ALA A 224 16.81 -8.49 23.08
C ALA A 224 17.64 -9.60 23.74
#